data_503aba6aa613bacb9401f0d04bedd716
#
_entry.id   503aba6aa613bacb9401f0d04bedd716
#
_cell.length_a   1.000
_cell.length_b   1.000
_cell.length_c   1.000
_cell.angle_alpha   90.00
_cell.angle_beta   90.00
_cell.angle_gamma   90.00
#
_symmetry.space_group_name_H-M   'P 1'
#
loop_
_entity.id
_entity.type
_entity.pdbx_description
1 polymer ?
#
loop_
_entity_poly.entity_id
_entity_poly.type
_entity_poly.pdbx_seq_one_letter_code
_entity_poly.pdbx_strand_id
1 'polypeptide(L)'
;LEAGADGFLLKTAAPLEIVAAIRAVMDGDAVLSPRSTRRLLDHVGRRDAAARRAAVTLLGRLTARERDVAIATGHGLTNVEIGTRLYMSAATVKQHLGAVQHKLGVRNRVGVAVLAERAGLLGEPGVR
;
A
#
# COMPACT_ATOMS: atom_id res chain seq x y z
N LEU A 1 6.94 -5.60 -19.52
CA LEU A 1 6.38 -5.68 -19.61
C LEU A 1 5.83 -5.63 -20.54
N GLU A 2 5.53 -5.86 -21.09
CA GLU A 2 5.11 -5.87 -21.93
C GLU A 2 4.06 -5.81 -21.85
N ALA A 3 3.74 -5.60 -22.11
CA ALA A 3 2.97 -5.48 -22.10
C ALA A 3 2.24 -5.26 -21.36
N GLY A 4 2.10 -5.07 -21.28
CA GLY A 4 1.50 -4.79 -20.70
C GLY A 4 1.39 -4.67 -19.87
N ALA A 5 1.78 -4.67 -20.10
CA ALA A 5 1.85 -4.60 -19.41
C ALA A 5 1.43 -4.53 -18.41
N ASP A 6 1.16 -4.39 -18.18
CA ASP A 6 0.74 -4.32 -17.14
C ASP A 6 0.47 -5.40 -16.67
N GLY A 7 0.47 -5.96 -17.22
CA GLY A 7 0.43 -6.86 -16.80
C GLY A 7 1.02 -7.53 -16.16
N PHE A 8 1.00 -7.54 -16.63
CA PHE A 8 1.58 -7.55 -15.83
C PHE A 8 1.97 -8.79 -15.47
N LEU A 9 2.73 -9.02 -15.37
CA LEU A 9 3.46 -10.08 -15.24
C LEU A 9 3.21 -10.94 -14.09
N LEU A 10 2.16 -10.67 -13.33
CA LEU A 10 1.99 -11.29 -12.07
C LEU A 10 1.94 -12.77 -12.07
N LYS A 11 1.37 -13.41 -13.08
CA LYS A 11 1.26 -14.83 -13.00
C LYS A 11 2.49 -15.56 -13.37
N THR A 12 3.42 -14.93 -14.04
CA THR A 12 4.63 -15.60 -14.46
C THR A 12 5.89 -14.93 -13.96
N ALA A 13 5.75 -13.84 -13.24
CA ALA A 13 6.92 -13.10 -12.81
C ALA A 13 7.67 -13.83 -11.73
N ALA A 14 8.98 -13.84 -11.84
CA ALA A 14 9.83 -14.34 -10.78
C ALA A 14 9.79 -13.36 -9.60
N PRO A 15 10.13 -13.82 -8.38
CA PRO A 15 10.12 -12.92 -7.23
C PRO A 15 10.92 -11.64 -7.43
N LEU A 16 12.05 -11.71 -8.12
CA LEU A 16 12.83 -10.50 -8.38
C LEU A 16 12.10 -9.53 -9.27
N GLU A 17 11.35 -10.04 -10.23
CA GLU A 17 10.57 -9.18 -11.11
C GLU A 17 9.43 -8.50 -10.36
N ILE A 18 8.83 -9.21 -9.43
CA ILE A 18 7.77 -8.63 -8.62
C ILE A 18 8.33 -7.53 -7.74
N VAL A 19 9.49 -7.75 -7.13
CA VAL A 19 10.13 -6.74 -6.31
C VAL A 19 10.45 -5.50 -7.12
N ALA A 20 10.96 -5.69 -8.34
CA ALA A 20 11.29 -4.55 -9.20
C ALA A 20 10.05 -3.77 -9.57
N ALA A 21 8.95 -4.47 -9.86
CA ALA A 21 7.71 -3.81 -10.22
C ALA A 21 7.17 -2.98 -9.06
N ILE A 22 7.24 -3.53 -7.86
CA ILE A 22 6.79 -2.80 -6.67
C ILE A 22 7.64 -1.56 -6.47
N ARG A 23 8.94 -1.69 -6.62
CA ARG A 23 9.83 -0.57 -6.43
C ARG A 23 9.55 0.53 -7.44
N ALA A 24 9.29 0.17 -8.70
CA ALA A 24 8.98 1.15 -9.72
C ALA A 24 7.71 1.91 -9.36
N VAL A 25 6.69 1.22 -8.86
CA VAL A 25 5.45 1.88 -8.48
C VAL A 25 5.68 2.77 -7.27
N MET A 26 6.45 2.32 -6.29
CA MET A 26 6.72 3.12 -5.10
C MET A 26 7.51 4.37 -5.43
N ASP A 27 8.36 4.29 -6.45
CA ASP A 27 9.14 5.45 -6.87
C ASP A 27 8.34 6.42 -7.73
N GLY A 28 7.11 6.08 -8.04
CA GLY A 28 6.27 6.96 -8.83
C GLY A 28 6.40 6.75 -10.33
N ASP A 29 7.11 5.71 -10.75
CA ASP A 29 7.32 5.44 -12.17
C ASP A 29 6.13 4.74 -12.82
N ALA A 30 5.22 4.23 -12.02
CA ALA A 30 4.03 3.57 -12.51
C ALA A 30 2.89 3.82 -11.53
N VAL A 31 1.67 3.67 -12.02
CA VAL A 31 0.48 3.87 -11.19
C VAL A 31 -0.39 2.64 -11.29
N LEU A 32 -0.88 2.19 -10.16
CA LEU A 32 -1.78 1.05 -10.10
C LEU A 32 -3.09 1.46 -9.48
N SER A 33 -4.16 0.83 -9.93
CA SER A 33 -5.45 1.00 -9.28
C SER A 33 -5.39 0.38 -7.88
N PRO A 34 -6.32 0.75 -7.00
CA PRO A 34 -6.34 0.13 -5.67
C PRO A 34 -6.45 -1.39 -5.74
N ARG A 35 -7.25 -1.91 -6.68
CA ARG A 35 -7.40 -3.35 -6.84
C ARG A 35 -6.09 -4.01 -7.27
N SER A 36 -5.39 -3.42 -8.21
CA SER A 36 -4.12 -3.96 -8.66
C SER A 36 -3.08 -3.88 -7.57
N THR A 37 -3.10 -2.82 -6.79
CA THR A 37 -2.21 -2.69 -5.65
C THR A 37 -2.42 -3.84 -4.67
N ARG A 38 -3.68 -4.15 -4.36
CA ARG A 38 -3.96 -5.22 -3.43
C ARG A 38 -3.49 -6.56 -3.97
N ARG A 39 -3.70 -6.78 -5.26
CA ARG A 39 -3.25 -8.01 -5.89
C ARG A 39 -1.73 -8.17 -5.82
N LEU A 40 -1.02 -7.07 -6.04
CA LEU A 40 0.43 -7.09 -5.98
C LEU A 40 0.91 -7.41 -4.57
N LEU A 41 0.25 -6.85 -3.56
CA LEU A 41 0.61 -7.10 -2.18
C LEU A 41 0.48 -8.57 -1.80
N ASP A 42 -0.42 -9.28 -2.43
CA ASP A 42 -0.58 -10.70 -2.14
C ASP A 42 0.66 -11.50 -2.50
N HIS A 43 1.53 -10.95 -3.35
CA HIS A 43 2.75 -11.63 -3.75
C HIS A 43 3.97 -11.19 -2.93
N VAL A 44 3.84 -10.10 -2.18
CA VAL A 44 4.98 -9.57 -1.42
C VAL A 44 5.20 -10.33 -0.13
N GLY A 45 4.16 -10.52 0.62
CA GLY A 45 4.27 -11.24 1.88
C GLY A 45 5.06 -10.47 2.92
N ARG A 46 5.26 -11.10 4.04
CA ARG A 46 5.96 -10.49 5.17
C ARG A 46 7.06 -11.43 5.62
N ARG A 47 7.99 -11.67 4.72
CA ARG A 47 9.00 -12.65 5.00
C ARG A 47 10.18 -12.15 5.75
N ASP A 48 10.55 -10.90 5.59
CA ASP A 48 11.77 -10.34 6.16
C ASP A 48 11.46 -9.66 7.48
N ALA A 49 11.96 -10.23 8.57
CA ALA A 49 11.71 -9.68 9.90
C ALA A 49 12.26 -8.27 10.04
N ALA A 50 13.42 -7.99 9.44
CA ALA A 50 13.99 -6.65 9.53
C ALA A 50 13.12 -5.64 8.79
N ALA A 51 12.64 -6.01 7.60
CA ALA A 51 11.75 -5.12 6.85
C ALA A 51 10.45 -4.89 7.60
N ARG A 52 9.95 -5.93 8.27
CA ARG A 52 8.74 -5.80 9.06
C ARG A 52 8.94 -4.82 10.21
N ARG A 53 10.06 -4.94 10.93
CA ARG A 53 10.33 -4.04 12.05
C ARG A 53 10.48 -2.60 11.58
N ALA A 54 11.15 -2.39 10.44
CA ALA A 54 11.29 -1.05 9.89
C ALA A 54 9.93 -0.45 9.54
N ALA A 55 9.06 -1.27 8.93
CA ALA A 55 7.72 -0.81 8.58
C ALA A 55 6.92 -0.47 9.83
N VAL A 56 6.99 -1.28 10.87
CA VAL A 56 6.27 -1.00 12.12
C VAL A 56 6.73 0.32 12.71
N THR A 57 8.03 0.58 12.69
CA THR A 57 8.56 1.83 13.21
C THR A 57 8.03 3.02 12.42
N LEU A 58 8.01 2.92 11.10
CA LEU A 58 7.51 4.01 10.27
C LEU A 58 6.03 4.24 10.51
N LEU A 59 5.23 3.19 10.56
CA LEU A 59 3.81 3.33 10.79
C LEU A 59 3.53 3.90 12.18
N GLY A 60 4.44 3.72 13.11
CA GLY A 60 4.32 4.30 14.44
C GLY A 60 4.40 5.81 14.48
N ARG A 61 4.85 6.43 13.38
CA ARG A 61 4.91 7.90 13.29
C ARG A 61 3.57 8.53 12.97
N LEU A 62 2.60 7.73 12.60
CA LEU A 62 1.30 8.24 12.16
C LEU A 62 0.41 8.51 13.37
N THR A 63 -0.45 9.53 13.23
CA THR A 63 -1.52 9.71 14.19
C THR A 63 -2.52 8.56 14.04
N ALA A 64 -3.42 8.43 14.99
CA ALA A 64 -4.44 7.37 14.93
C ALA A 64 -5.25 7.46 13.66
N ARG A 65 -5.67 8.67 13.29
CA ARG A 65 -6.47 8.87 12.08
C ARG A 65 -5.69 8.57 10.82
N GLU A 66 -4.43 8.98 10.80
CA GLU A 66 -3.56 8.70 9.66
C GLU A 66 -3.35 7.20 9.54
N ARG A 67 -3.19 6.51 10.66
CA ARG A 67 -3.02 5.07 10.64
C ARG A 67 -4.28 4.38 10.08
N ASP A 68 -5.46 4.85 10.48
CA ASP A 68 -6.71 4.30 9.94
C ASP A 68 -6.76 4.45 8.43
N VAL A 69 -6.36 5.62 7.91
CA VAL A 69 -6.32 5.85 6.48
C VAL A 69 -5.31 4.95 5.81
N ALA A 70 -4.14 4.77 6.43
CA ALA A 70 -3.10 3.92 5.84
C ALA A 70 -3.58 2.47 5.75
N ILE A 71 -4.23 1.97 6.78
CA ILE A 71 -4.73 0.59 6.78
C ILE A 71 -5.81 0.43 5.71
N ALA A 72 -6.73 1.37 5.62
CA ALA A 72 -7.79 1.30 4.61
C ALA A 72 -7.21 1.35 3.21
N THR A 73 -6.17 2.16 3.01
CA THR A 73 -5.47 2.21 1.73
C THR A 73 -4.86 0.85 1.40
N GLY A 74 -4.30 0.19 2.40
CA GLY A 74 -3.73 -1.13 2.21
C GLY A 74 -4.76 -2.19 1.85
N HIS A 75 -6.00 -1.98 2.26
CA HIS A 75 -7.09 -2.89 1.89
C HIS A 75 -7.61 -2.64 0.47
N GLY A 76 -7.06 -1.66 -0.22
CA GLY A 76 -7.44 -1.41 -1.60
C GLY A 76 -8.66 -0.52 -1.76
N LEU A 77 -9.01 0.24 -0.76
CA LEU A 77 -10.17 1.12 -0.84
C LEU A 77 -9.82 2.41 -1.55
N THR A 78 -10.80 2.96 -2.28
CA THR A 78 -10.66 4.27 -2.89
C THR A 78 -10.82 5.34 -1.81
N ASN A 79 -10.45 6.58 -2.14
CA ASN A 79 -10.62 7.66 -1.17
C ASN A 79 -12.08 7.86 -0.78
N VAL A 80 -12.99 7.66 -1.73
CA VAL A 80 -14.42 7.76 -1.42
C VAL A 80 -14.82 6.66 -0.43
N GLU A 81 -14.36 5.44 -0.68
CA GLU A 81 -14.68 4.32 0.21
C GLU A 81 -14.08 4.51 1.59
N ILE A 82 -12.86 5.01 1.65
CA ILE A 82 -12.23 5.29 2.93
C ILE A 82 -13.02 6.34 3.69
N GLY A 83 -13.43 7.39 2.97
CA GLY A 83 -14.21 8.45 3.60
C GLY A 83 -15.53 7.94 4.16
N THR A 84 -16.20 7.08 3.40
CA THR A 84 -17.43 6.49 3.88
C THR A 84 -17.19 5.67 5.15
N ARG A 85 -16.14 4.90 5.17
CA ARG A 85 -15.84 4.04 6.32
C ARG A 85 -15.42 4.84 7.55
N LEU A 86 -14.66 5.91 7.35
CA LEU A 86 -14.11 6.68 8.46
C LEU A 86 -14.87 7.96 8.75
N TYR A 87 -15.98 8.17 8.07
CA TYR A 87 -16.86 9.33 8.30
C TYR A 87 -16.14 10.63 7.99
N MET A 88 -15.50 10.70 6.84
CA MET A 88 -14.86 11.93 6.38
C MET A 88 -15.00 12.06 4.87
N SER A 89 -14.82 13.26 4.37
CA SER A 89 -14.93 13.48 2.93
C SER A 89 -13.73 12.88 2.21
N ALA A 90 -13.89 12.61 0.91
CA ALA A 90 -12.78 12.13 0.11
C ALA A 90 -11.64 13.14 0.10
N ALA A 91 -11.96 14.44 0.14
CA ALA A 91 -10.92 15.47 0.19
C ALA A 91 -10.11 15.37 1.48
N THR A 92 -10.78 15.13 2.60
CA THR A 92 -10.09 14.97 3.87
C THR A 92 -9.22 13.72 3.86
N VAL A 93 -9.73 12.63 3.27
CA VAL A 93 -8.93 11.42 3.12
C VAL A 93 -7.67 11.73 2.32
N LYS A 94 -7.81 12.49 1.24
CA LYS A 94 -6.66 12.85 0.42
C LYS A 94 -5.64 13.63 1.23
N GLN A 95 -6.09 14.54 2.08
CA GLN A 95 -5.19 15.29 2.94
C GLN A 95 -4.45 14.38 3.90
N HIS A 96 -5.17 13.48 4.56
CA HIS A 96 -4.52 12.55 5.47
C HIS A 96 -3.53 11.66 4.73
N LEU A 97 -3.92 11.20 3.55
CA LEU A 97 -3.04 10.34 2.78
C LEU A 97 -1.76 11.07 2.36
N GLY A 98 -1.88 12.34 2.01
CA GLY A 98 -0.70 13.14 1.71
C GLY A 98 0.25 13.22 2.90
N ALA A 99 -0.29 13.46 4.09
CA ALA A 99 0.53 13.49 5.29
C ALA A 99 1.16 12.14 5.58
N VAL A 100 0.39 11.06 5.39
CA VAL A 100 0.89 9.70 5.58
C VAL A 100 2.06 9.44 4.64
N GLN A 101 1.90 9.78 3.37
CA GLN A 101 2.96 9.57 2.39
C GLN A 101 4.22 10.34 2.79
N HIS A 102 4.04 11.55 3.25
CA HIS A 102 5.19 12.36 3.66
C HIS A 102 5.91 11.74 4.85
N LYS A 103 5.15 11.34 5.87
CA LYS A 103 5.73 10.77 7.07
C LYS A 103 6.41 9.43 6.81
N LEU A 104 5.87 8.65 5.88
CA LEU A 104 6.44 7.36 5.55
C LEU A 104 7.55 7.44 4.50
N GLY A 105 7.70 8.60 3.87
CA GLY A 105 8.73 8.77 2.86
C GLY A 105 8.44 8.05 1.56
N VAL A 106 7.17 7.89 1.22
CA VAL A 106 6.77 7.22 -0.02
C VAL A 106 6.06 8.19 -0.92
N ARG A 107 5.98 7.86 -2.21
CA ARG A 107 5.50 8.80 -3.21
C ARG A 107 4.05 8.64 -3.61
N ASN A 108 3.45 7.51 -3.28
CA ASN A 108 2.07 7.28 -3.69
C ASN A 108 1.43 6.28 -2.75
N ARG A 109 0.15 6.01 -2.99
CA ARG A 109 -0.61 5.15 -2.10
C ARG A 109 -0.13 3.70 -2.10
N VAL A 110 0.51 3.26 -3.17
CA VAL A 110 1.04 1.90 -3.21
C VAL A 110 2.13 1.75 -2.15
N GLY A 111 2.98 2.75 -1.99
CA GLY A 111 4.00 2.71 -0.96
C GLY A 111 3.42 2.60 0.43
N VAL A 112 2.31 3.32 0.67
CA VAL A 112 1.61 3.23 1.95
C VAL A 112 1.11 1.81 2.16
N ALA A 113 0.48 1.24 1.14
CA ALA A 113 -0.09 -0.09 1.24
C ALA A 113 0.98 -1.16 1.48
N VAL A 114 2.11 -1.04 0.81
CA VAL A 114 3.20 -1.99 0.98
C VAL A 114 3.72 -1.95 2.40
N LEU A 115 3.90 -0.76 2.97
CA LEU A 115 4.39 -0.67 4.34
C LEU A 115 3.38 -1.21 5.33
N ALA A 116 2.09 -0.94 5.12
CA ALA A 116 1.06 -1.47 5.99
C ALA A 116 1.05 -3.00 5.95
N GLU A 117 1.22 -3.56 4.77
CA GLU A 117 1.28 -5.01 4.62
C GLU A 117 2.50 -5.58 5.35
N ARG A 118 3.66 -4.97 5.16
CA ARG A 118 4.89 -5.45 5.79
C ARG A 118 4.81 -5.36 7.31
N ALA A 119 4.15 -4.33 7.81
CA ALA A 119 4.00 -4.16 9.25
C ALA A 119 2.97 -5.12 9.85
N GLY A 120 2.25 -5.84 9.01
CA GLY A 120 1.26 -6.78 9.50
C GLY A 120 -0.04 -6.14 9.93
N LEU A 121 -0.28 -4.90 9.52
CA LEU A 121 -1.47 -4.19 9.97
C LEU A 121 -2.73 -4.55 9.23
N LEU A 122 -2.61 -5.22 8.07
CA LEU A 122 -3.79 -5.56 7.28
C LEU A 122 -4.47 -6.83 7.75
N GLY A 123 -3.78 -7.64 8.52
CA GLY A 123 -4.35 -8.86 9.03
C GLY A 123 -4.55 -9.93 7.97
N GLU A 124 -5.21 -11.00 8.37
CA GLU A 124 -5.49 -12.10 7.46
C GLU A 124 -6.64 -11.76 6.56
N PRO A 125 -6.59 -12.18 5.30
CA PRO A 125 -7.74 -12.00 4.43
C PRO A 125 -8.96 -12.63 5.05
N GLY A 126 -10.07 -11.89 5.03
CA GLY A 126 -11.31 -12.40 5.54
C GLY A 126 -11.51 -12.29 7.03
N VAL A 127 -10.52 -11.84 7.75
CA VAL A 127 -10.64 -11.72 9.18
C VAL A 127 -11.25 -10.42 9.58
N ARG A 128 -11.29 -9.48 8.76
CA ARG A 128 -11.77 -8.23 9.10
C ARG A 128 -13.02 -7.99 8.66
#